data_a6bd662df8e7c4c444e6c5e43be1f328
#
_entry.id   a6bd662df8e7c4c444e6c5e43be1f328
#
_cell.length_a   1.000
_cell.length_b   1.000
_cell.length_c   1.000
_cell.angle_alpha   90.00
_cell.angle_beta   90.00
_cell.angle_gamma   90.00
#
_symmetry.space_group_name_H-M   'P 1'
#
loop_
_entity.id
_entity.type
_entity.pdbx_description
1 polymer ?
#
loop_
_entity_poly.entity_id
_entity_poly.type
_entity_poly.pdbx_seq_one_letter_code
_entity_poly.pdbx_strand_id
1 'polypeptide(L)'
;MSKEKEYISDDDVVIIGGSDWYPEKKPGNNKRWKIIAFVLAGMLALLVMFYVGKHILHSREFVQSRTADDVIAALASPMKGNAGVTPLSDELMGVKLKIYRLEGLKAHFADTVPDYTDSTIYLVTRSSDYKLVNDKKEIIGDFIVDGDVLEKSNWRAGFMAVVDGNAQIGVDRNNKIFNHVQENGGSMF
;
A
#
# COMPACT_ATOMS: atom_id res chain seq x y z
N MET A 1 -15.87 -33.31 -90.19
CA MET A 1 -15.25 -31.97 -90.05
C MET A 1 -14.50 -31.98 -88.76
N SER A 2 -13.19 -32.21 -88.83
CA SER A 2 -12.29 -32.22 -87.67
C SER A 2 -11.91 -30.77 -87.39
N LYS A 3 -12.18 -30.30 -86.19
CA LYS A 3 -11.64 -28.99 -85.71
C LYS A 3 -10.20 -29.23 -85.28
N GLU A 4 -9.27 -28.73 -86.10
CA GLU A 4 -7.88 -28.60 -85.74
C GLU A 4 -7.80 -27.72 -84.49
N LYS A 5 -7.21 -28.25 -83.45
CA LYS A 5 -6.80 -27.48 -82.27
C LYS A 5 -5.53 -26.71 -82.65
N GLU A 6 -5.65 -25.45 -82.85
CA GLU A 6 -4.53 -24.52 -82.98
C GLU A 6 -3.70 -24.57 -81.67
N TYR A 7 -2.50 -25.10 -81.77
CA TYR A 7 -1.55 -25.16 -80.68
C TYR A 7 -0.81 -23.80 -80.67
N ILE A 8 -1.07 -22.97 -79.71
CA ILE A 8 -0.27 -21.79 -79.48
C ILE A 8 1.08 -22.23 -78.91
N SER A 9 2.15 -21.98 -79.71
CA SER A 9 3.53 -22.24 -79.24
C SER A 9 3.87 -21.38 -78.05
N ASP A 10 4.63 -21.96 -77.11
CA ASP A 10 5.11 -21.23 -75.91
C ASP A 10 5.95 -19.97 -76.27
N ASP A 11 6.47 -19.93 -77.50
CA ASP A 11 7.24 -18.79 -78.00
C ASP A 11 6.37 -17.59 -78.43
N ASP A 12 5.04 -17.80 -78.57
CA ASP A 12 4.10 -16.70 -78.90
C ASP A 12 3.46 -16.05 -77.67
N VAL A 13 3.83 -16.49 -76.49
CA VAL A 13 3.34 -15.89 -75.25
C VAL A 13 4.18 -14.69 -74.95
N VAL A 14 3.78 -13.54 -75.43
CA VAL A 14 4.34 -12.26 -74.97
C VAL A 14 3.83 -11.99 -73.59
N ILE A 15 4.68 -12.16 -72.56
CA ILE A 15 4.39 -11.78 -71.19
C ILE A 15 4.42 -10.24 -71.19
N ILE A 16 3.25 -9.63 -71.40
CA ILE A 16 3.04 -8.20 -71.18
C ILE A 16 2.80 -8.01 -69.68
N GLY A 17 3.85 -8.18 -68.94
CA GLY A 17 3.81 -8.07 -67.51
C GLY A 17 5.18 -7.67 -66.99
N GLY A 18 5.68 -6.59 -67.57
CA GLY A 18 6.80 -5.93 -66.94
C GLY A 18 6.37 -5.40 -65.56
N SER A 19 7.33 -5.19 -64.72
CA SER A 19 7.24 -4.60 -63.37
C SER A 19 6.40 -3.32 -63.24
N ASP A 20 5.97 -2.78 -64.36
CA ASP A 20 5.24 -1.50 -64.49
C ASP A 20 3.74 -1.61 -64.18
N TRP A 21 3.19 -2.84 -64.06
CA TRP A 21 1.77 -3.05 -63.69
C TRP A 21 1.52 -3.11 -62.21
N TYR A 22 2.59 -3.21 -61.40
CA TYR A 22 2.46 -3.02 -59.98
C TYR A 22 2.77 -1.57 -59.67
N PRO A 23 1.81 -0.76 -59.24
CA PRO A 23 2.13 0.58 -58.79
C PRO A 23 3.17 0.41 -57.71
N GLU A 24 4.42 0.93 -57.97
CA GLU A 24 5.45 1.03 -56.95
C GLU A 24 4.76 1.60 -55.72
N LYS A 25 4.66 0.80 -54.63
CA LYS A 25 4.28 1.32 -53.36
C LYS A 25 5.32 2.39 -53.03
N LYS A 26 5.01 3.63 -53.37
CA LYS A 26 5.82 4.79 -52.89
C LYS A 26 6.05 4.54 -51.41
N PRO A 27 7.30 4.49 -50.94
CA PRO A 27 7.58 4.28 -49.53
C PRO A 27 6.78 5.34 -48.78
N GLY A 28 5.66 4.88 -48.21
CA GLY A 28 4.78 5.76 -47.48
C GLY A 28 5.62 6.53 -46.51
N ASN A 29 5.35 7.80 -46.33
CA ASN A 29 6.13 8.75 -45.54
C ASN A 29 6.20 8.25 -44.05
N ASN A 30 6.92 7.15 -43.84
CA ASN A 30 7.13 6.47 -42.57
C ASN A 30 7.75 7.40 -41.52
N LYS A 31 8.34 8.53 -41.95
CA LYS A 31 8.85 9.55 -41.03
C LYS A 31 7.74 10.21 -40.21
N ARG A 32 6.60 10.53 -40.81
CA ARG A 32 5.47 11.15 -40.08
C ARG A 32 4.86 10.18 -39.06
N TRP A 33 4.67 8.92 -39.42
CA TRP A 33 4.18 7.91 -38.51
C TRP A 33 5.16 7.62 -37.35
N LYS A 34 6.47 7.63 -37.63
CA LYS A 34 7.48 7.49 -36.58
C LYS A 34 7.43 8.67 -35.61
N ILE A 35 7.29 9.90 -36.11
CA ILE A 35 7.18 11.09 -35.25
C ILE A 35 5.90 11.02 -34.39
N ILE A 36 4.76 10.65 -34.99
CA ILE A 36 3.49 10.50 -34.25
C ILE A 36 3.63 9.41 -33.19
N ALA A 37 4.24 8.26 -33.50
CA ALA A 37 4.47 7.19 -32.56
C ALA A 37 5.39 7.63 -31.40
N PHE A 38 6.46 8.40 -31.68
CA PHE A 38 7.33 8.94 -30.62
C PHE A 38 6.61 9.94 -29.72
N VAL A 39 5.77 10.82 -30.28
CA VAL A 39 4.98 11.78 -29.51
C VAL A 39 3.97 11.06 -28.61
N LEU A 40 3.27 10.06 -29.16
CA LEU A 40 2.32 9.24 -28.38
C LEU A 40 3.02 8.45 -27.26
N ALA A 41 4.17 7.85 -27.55
CA ALA A 41 4.96 7.14 -26.53
C ALA A 41 5.47 8.09 -25.44
N GLY A 42 5.90 9.30 -25.81
CA GLY A 42 6.31 10.35 -24.86
C GLY A 42 5.15 10.81 -23.97
N MET A 43 3.96 11.05 -24.54
CA MET A 43 2.76 11.38 -23.77
C MET A 43 2.36 10.26 -22.81
N LEU A 44 2.42 9.00 -23.27
CA LEU A 44 2.11 7.85 -22.44
C LEU A 44 3.09 7.72 -21.28
N ALA A 45 4.39 7.91 -21.54
CA ALA A 45 5.43 7.89 -20.50
C ALA A 45 5.23 8.98 -19.46
N LEU A 46 4.86 10.21 -19.88
CA LEU A 46 4.53 11.32 -18.98
C LEU A 46 3.29 11.03 -18.14
N LEU A 47 2.24 10.44 -18.72
CA LEU A 47 1.05 10.03 -17.99
C LEU A 47 1.36 8.96 -16.95
N VAL A 48 2.18 7.96 -17.31
CA VAL A 48 2.61 6.91 -16.37
C VAL A 48 3.45 7.52 -15.24
N MET A 49 4.42 8.41 -15.56
CA MET A 49 5.21 9.11 -14.55
C MET A 49 4.34 9.96 -13.62
N PHE A 50 3.35 10.67 -14.17
CA PHE A 50 2.42 11.47 -13.38
C PHE A 50 1.56 10.61 -12.47
N TYR A 51 1.04 9.48 -12.99
CA TYR A 51 0.22 8.55 -12.22
C TYR A 51 1.02 7.87 -11.11
N VAL A 52 2.22 7.37 -11.43
CA VAL A 52 3.14 6.75 -10.47
C VAL A 52 3.60 7.79 -9.44
N GLY A 53 3.97 9.00 -9.89
CA GLY A 53 4.35 10.10 -9.01
C GLY A 53 3.24 10.49 -8.05
N LYS A 54 1.99 10.64 -8.56
CA LYS A 54 0.82 10.91 -7.73
C LYS A 54 0.56 9.79 -6.72
N HIS A 55 0.69 8.54 -7.13
CA HIS A 55 0.50 7.38 -6.25
C HIS A 55 1.58 7.30 -5.16
N ILE A 56 2.85 7.59 -5.50
CA ILE A 56 3.96 7.61 -4.54
C ILE A 56 3.83 8.81 -3.58
N LEU A 57 3.44 9.98 -4.08
CA LEU A 57 3.23 11.17 -3.24
C LEU A 57 2.03 10.97 -2.30
N HIS A 58 0.92 10.41 -2.82
CA HIS A 58 -0.27 10.16 -1.99
C HIS A 58 -0.02 9.08 -0.93
N SER A 59 0.78 8.06 -1.25
CA SER A 59 1.20 7.08 -0.24
C SER A 59 2.21 7.65 0.78
N ARG A 60 2.93 8.73 0.44
CA ARG A 60 3.83 9.42 1.37
C ARG A 60 3.12 10.41 2.29
N GLU A 61 2.01 11.01 1.86
CA GLU A 61 1.20 11.88 2.72
C GLU A 61 0.50 11.10 3.84
N PHE A 62 0.19 9.82 3.63
CA PHE A 62 -0.39 8.96 4.66
C PHE A 62 0.63 8.47 5.71
N VAL A 63 1.91 8.59 5.43
CA VAL A 63 2.98 8.26 6.37
C VAL A 63 3.93 9.46 6.41
N GLN A 64 3.56 10.51 7.13
CA GLN A 64 4.61 11.24 7.84
C GLN A 64 5.29 10.19 8.73
N SER A 65 6.35 9.59 8.21
CA SER A 65 7.16 8.63 8.96
C SER A 65 7.83 9.42 10.08
N ARG A 66 7.13 9.50 11.21
CA ARG A 66 7.78 9.94 12.44
C ARG A 66 9.01 9.08 12.60
N THR A 67 10.14 9.68 12.88
CA THR A 67 11.33 8.92 13.22
C THR A 67 11.08 8.13 14.50
N ALA A 68 11.82 7.04 14.74
CA ALA A 68 11.70 6.33 16.02
C ALA A 68 11.92 7.26 17.22
N ASP A 69 12.82 8.23 17.07
CA ASP A 69 13.13 9.21 18.12
C ASP A 69 11.95 10.16 18.39
N ASP A 70 11.19 10.56 17.35
CA ASP A 70 9.96 11.35 17.52
C ASP A 70 8.87 10.58 18.26
N VAL A 71 8.73 9.28 17.97
CA VAL A 71 7.76 8.41 18.66
C VAL A 71 8.16 8.21 20.12
N ILE A 72 9.42 7.94 20.38
CA ILE A 72 9.96 7.82 21.75
C ILE A 72 9.75 9.11 22.54
N ALA A 73 10.05 10.26 21.95
CA ALA A 73 9.79 11.55 22.57
C ALA A 73 8.29 11.78 22.85
N ALA A 74 7.42 11.32 21.96
CA ALA A 74 5.98 11.42 22.16
C ALA A 74 5.47 10.46 23.25
N LEU A 75 6.05 9.27 23.38
CA LEU A 75 5.74 8.33 24.48
C LEU A 75 6.15 8.89 25.85
N ALA A 76 7.28 9.60 25.90
CA ALA A 76 7.79 10.23 27.13
C ALA A 76 7.11 11.58 27.45
N SER A 77 6.28 12.10 26.56
CA SER A 77 5.64 13.42 26.78
C SER A 77 4.48 13.32 27.76
N PRO A 78 4.32 14.28 28.69
CA PRO A 78 3.16 14.28 29.59
C PRO A 78 1.86 14.43 28.81
N MET A 79 0.83 13.70 29.23
CA MET A 79 -0.50 13.81 28.62
C MET A 79 -1.07 15.21 28.81
N LYS A 80 -1.64 15.75 27.74
CA LYS A 80 -2.27 17.08 27.72
C LYS A 80 -3.77 16.92 27.46
N GLY A 81 -4.56 17.77 28.10
CA GLY A 81 -6.00 17.86 27.87
C GLY A 81 -6.84 17.23 28.96
N ASN A 82 -8.14 17.46 28.89
CA ASN A 82 -9.14 16.81 29.73
C ASN A 82 -9.49 15.44 29.17
N ALA A 83 -9.74 14.49 30.07
CA ALA A 83 -10.16 13.16 29.66
C ALA A 83 -11.48 13.21 28.86
N GLY A 84 -11.47 12.63 27.70
CA GLY A 84 -12.67 12.59 26.85
C GLY A 84 -12.52 11.77 25.60
N VAL A 85 -13.68 11.39 25.04
CA VAL A 85 -13.80 10.71 23.76
C VAL A 85 -14.69 11.51 22.85
N THR A 86 -14.18 11.99 21.75
CA THR A 86 -14.93 12.74 20.74
C THR A 86 -15.21 11.86 19.53
N PRO A 87 -16.47 11.49 19.27
CA PRO A 87 -16.81 10.74 18.05
C PRO A 87 -16.73 11.65 16.83
N LEU A 88 -16.08 11.16 15.79
CA LEU A 88 -15.98 11.80 14.48
C LEU A 88 -16.52 10.82 13.43
N SER A 89 -16.99 11.34 12.33
CA SER A 89 -17.37 10.54 11.17
C SER A 89 -16.65 11.07 9.94
N ASP A 90 -16.15 10.16 9.12
CA ASP A 90 -15.50 10.47 7.86
C ASP A 90 -15.88 9.43 6.81
N GLU A 91 -15.56 9.69 5.55
CA GLU A 91 -15.77 8.76 4.45
C GLU A 91 -14.48 8.61 3.65
N LEU A 92 -14.01 7.39 3.53
CA LEU A 92 -12.83 7.06 2.73
C LEU A 92 -13.21 6.02 1.67
N MET A 93 -13.03 6.36 0.40
CA MET A 93 -13.31 5.48 -0.74
C MET A 93 -14.75 4.88 -0.74
N GLY A 94 -15.75 5.66 -0.31
CA GLY A 94 -17.14 5.20 -0.20
C GLY A 94 -17.46 4.39 1.06
N VAL A 95 -16.48 4.18 1.94
CA VAL A 95 -16.66 3.49 3.23
C VAL A 95 -16.84 4.54 4.34
N LYS A 96 -17.98 4.48 5.04
CA LYS A 96 -18.23 5.35 6.19
C LYS A 96 -17.41 4.89 7.38
N LEU A 97 -16.58 5.79 7.92
CA LEU A 97 -15.72 5.55 9.06
C LEU A 97 -16.33 6.21 10.31
N LYS A 98 -16.31 5.49 11.42
CA LYS A 98 -16.50 6.05 12.76
C LYS A 98 -15.14 6.15 13.43
N ILE A 99 -14.74 7.36 13.75
CA ILE A 99 -13.43 7.66 14.35
C ILE A 99 -13.69 8.16 15.77
N TYR A 100 -12.91 7.67 16.72
CA TYR A 100 -12.96 8.15 18.09
C TYR A 100 -11.64 8.84 18.42
N ARG A 101 -11.69 10.15 18.66
CA ARG A 101 -10.54 10.90 19.15
C ARG A 101 -10.50 10.79 20.67
N LEU A 102 -9.38 10.26 21.17
CA LEU A 102 -9.14 10.09 22.59
C LEU A 102 -8.22 11.21 23.06
N GLU A 103 -8.60 11.94 24.10
CA GLU A 103 -7.81 13.04 24.65
C GLU A 103 -7.71 12.88 26.18
N GLY A 104 -6.52 13.09 26.74
CA GLY A 104 -6.29 13.04 28.19
C GLY A 104 -6.60 11.68 28.85
N LEU A 105 -6.67 10.59 28.07
CA LEU A 105 -6.95 9.25 28.53
C LEU A 105 -5.67 8.42 28.58
N LYS A 106 -5.50 7.66 29.66
CA LYS A 106 -4.41 6.68 29.76
C LYS A 106 -4.81 5.40 29.03
N ALA A 107 -3.91 4.90 28.18
CA ALA A 107 -4.02 3.58 27.59
C ALA A 107 -3.43 2.52 28.54
N HIS A 108 -4.02 1.34 28.56
CA HIS A 108 -3.53 0.21 29.32
C HIS A 108 -3.88 -1.09 28.58
N PHE A 109 -3.00 -2.07 28.61
CA PHE A 109 -3.30 -3.43 28.13
C PHE A 109 -3.83 -4.28 29.27
N ALA A 110 -4.89 -5.03 28.98
CA ALA A 110 -5.47 -5.97 29.91
C ALA A 110 -5.51 -7.36 29.27
N ASP A 111 -5.21 -8.37 30.05
CA ASP A 111 -5.28 -9.79 29.67
C ASP A 111 -6.71 -10.34 29.75
N THR A 112 -7.58 -9.62 30.42
CA THR A 112 -8.99 -9.97 30.61
C THR A 112 -9.90 -8.87 30.08
N VAL A 113 -11.11 -9.22 29.68
CA VAL A 113 -12.12 -8.24 29.30
C VAL A 113 -12.54 -7.45 30.52
N PRO A 114 -12.36 -6.13 30.55
CA PRO A 114 -12.71 -5.30 31.69
C PRO A 114 -14.22 -5.24 31.89
N ASP A 115 -14.63 -4.89 33.12
CA ASP A 115 -16.03 -4.67 33.43
C ASP A 115 -16.57 -3.45 32.69
N TYR A 116 -17.51 -3.64 31.79
CA TYR A 116 -18.15 -2.55 31.02
C TYR A 116 -18.99 -1.60 31.88
N THR A 117 -19.26 -1.93 33.12
CA THR A 117 -19.94 -1.03 34.07
C THR A 117 -19.00 -0.04 34.74
N ASP A 118 -17.69 -0.22 34.61
CA ASP A 118 -16.69 0.69 35.16
C ASP A 118 -16.68 2.02 34.39
N SER A 119 -17.16 3.07 35.04
CA SER A 119 -17.25 4.42 34.47
C SER A 119 -15.89 5.08 34.19
N THR A 120 -14.79 4.49 34.63
CA THR A 120 -13.42 4.97 34.35
C THR A 120 -12.90 4.46 33.00
N ILE A 121 -13.56 3.46 32.42
CA ILE A 121 -13.20 2.86 31.13
C ILE A 121 -14.00 3.52 30.01
N TYR A 122 -13.31 4.26 29.16
CA TYR A 122 -13.92 5.01 28.05
C TYR A 122 -13.99 4.22 26.75
N LEU A 123 -13.01 3.37 26.49
CA LEU A 123 -12.92 2.59 25.26
C LEU A 123 -12.15 1.30 25.52
N VAL A 124 -12.69 0.21 25.00
CA VAL A 124 -12.01 -1.10 24.96
C VAL A 124 -11.90 -1.53 23.50
N THR A 125 -10.74 -1.95 23.10
CA THR A 125 -10.50 -2.50 21.77
C THR A 125 -9.60 -3.72 21.84
N ARG A 126 -9.69 -4.58 20.85
CA ARG A 126 -8.79 -5.71 20.70
C ARG A 126 -7.38 -5.20 20.33
N SER A 127 -6.36 -5.71 21.00
CA SER A 127 -4.97 -5.29 20.78
C SER A 127 -4.29 -6.09 19.68
N SER A 128 -4.40 -7.42 19.69
CA SER A 128 -3.69 -8.29 18.76
C SER A 128 -4.60 -9.33 18.12
N ASP A 129 -4.12 -9.94 17.05
CA ASP A 129 -4.73 -11.13 16.46
C ASP A 129 -3.92 -12.38 16.78
N TYR A 130 -4.47 -13.54 16.48
CA TYR A 130 -3.81 -14.83 16.70
C TYR A 130 -4.08 -15.78 15.53
N LYS A 131 -3.16 -16.68 15.30
CA LYS A 131 -3.34 -17.85 14.42
C LYS A 131 -3.48 -19.11 15.27
N LEU A 132 -4.15 -20.12 14.73
CA LEU A 132 -4.19 -21.44 15.33
C LEU A 132 -3.10 -22.31 14.71
N VAL A 133 -2.19 -22.79 15.55
CA VAL A 133 -1.14 -23.73 15.17
C VAL A 133 -1.24 -24.94 16.08
N ASN A 134 -1.58 -26.10 15.53
CA ASN A 134 -1.81 -27.33 16.31
C ASN A 134 -2.80 -27.13 17.46
N ASP A 135 -3.93 -26.49 17.19
CA ASP A 135 -5.00 -26.15 18.16
C ASP A 135 -4.56 -25.20 19.30
N LYS A 136 -3.35 -24.62 19.20
CA LYS A 136 -2.88 -23.59 20.12
C LYS A 136 -3.00 -22.22 19.49
N LYS A 137 -3.38 -21.23 20.28
CA LYS A 137 -3.39 -19.84 19.87
C LYS A 137 -1.96 -19.28 19.95
N GLU A 138 -1.42 -18.82 18.83
CA GLU A 138 -0.16 -18.06 18.76
C GLU A 138 -0.47 -16.63 18.35
N ILE A 139 0.06 -15.68 19.09
CA ILE A 139 -0.09 -14.25 18.81
C ILE A 139 0.61 -13.93 17.50
N ILE A 140 0.02 -13.06 16.69
CA ILE A 140 0.61 -12.59 15.44
C ILE A 140 1.23 -11.21 15.69
N GLY A 141 2.53 -11.09 15.41
CA GLY A 141 3.26 -9.84 15.57
C GLY A 141 4.14 -9.80 16.81
N ASP A 142 4.71 -8.64 17.09
CA ASP A 142 5.38 -8.37 18.35
C ASP A 142 4.34 -8.18 19.44
N PHE A 143 4.59 -8.69 20.64
CA PHE A 143 3.69 -8.52 21.76
C PHE A 143 4.45 -8.39 23.06
N ILE A 144 4.36 -7.21 23.68
CA ILE A 144 4.96 -6.87 24.97
C ILE A 144 3.85 -6.42 25.90
N VAL A 145 3.87 -6.89 27.13
CA VAL A 145 2.98 -6.44 28.19
C VAL A 145 3.80 -6.07 29.40
N ASP A 146 3.71 -4.81 29.83
CA ASP A 146 4.40 -4.28 31.01
C ASP A 146 5.93 -4.58 31.01
N GLY A 147 6.56 -4.53 29.84
CA GLY A 147 7.97 -4.82 29.63
C GLY A 147 8.29 -6.31 29.37
N ASP A 148 7.36 -7.20 29.61
CA ASP A 148 7.54 -8.64 29.35
C ASP A 148 7.25 -8.97 27.89
N VAL A 149 8.24 -9.53 27.19
CA VAL A 149 8.09 -9.95 25.80
C VAL A 149 7.40 -11.30 25.75
N LEU A 150 6.14 -11.32 25.34
CA LEU A 150 5.35 -12.53 25.18
C LEU A 150 5.51 -13.18 23.79
N GLU A 151 5.71 -12.34 22.76
CA GLU A 151 5.97 -12.80 21.40
C GLU A 151 6.86 -11.79 20.68
N LYS A 152 7.78 -12.30 19.87
CA LYS A 152 8.63 -11.48 19.00
C LYS A 152 8.56 -11.99 17.57
N SER A 153 8.12 -11.12 16.68
CA SER A 153 7.98 -11.42 15.27
C SER A 153 9.18 -10.88 14.48
N ASN A 154 9.45 -11.52 13.35
CA ASN A 154 10.35 -10.97 12.34
C ASN A 154 9.62 -10.04 11.34
N TRP A 155 8.32 -9.87 11.49
CA TRP A 155 7.51 -9.00 10.65
C TRP A 155 7.53 -7.58 11.18
N ARG A 156 7.92 -6.66 10.30
CA ARG A 156 7.96 -5.23 10.61
C ARG A 156 6.70 -4.58 10.05
N ALA A 157 5.61 -4.76 10.78
CA ALA A 157 4.33 -4.12 10.49
C ALA A 157 4.18 -2.82 11.29
N GLY A 158 2.97 -2.25 11.26
CA GLY A 158 2.61 -1.19 12.19
C GLY A 158 2.59 -1.70 13.62
N PHE A 159 2.73 -0.81 14.56
CA PHE A 159 2.63 -1.09 15.99
C PHE A 159 1.71 -0.09 16.69
N MET A 160 1.17 -0.48 17.82
CA MET A 160 0.71 0.42 18.87
C MET A 160 1.52 0.16 20.13
N ALA A 161 2.14 1.22 20.66
CA ALA A 161 2.95 1.16 21.88
C ALA A 161 2.37 2.06 22.95
N VAL A 162 2.47 1.62 24.20
CA VAL A 162 2.03 2.35 25.39
C VAL A 162 3.15 2.35 26.41
N VAL A 163 3.57 3.54 26.86
CA VAL A 163 4.53 3.74 27.94
C VAL A 163 3.97 4.81 28.88
N ASP A 164 3.90 4.52 30.17
CA ASP A 164 3.32 5.42 31.20
C ASP A 164 1.90 5.92 30.86
N GLY A 165 1.12 5.10 30.17
CA GLY A 165 -0.22 5.42 29.71
C GLY A 165 -0.30 6.24 28.42
N ASN A 166 0.82 6.72 27.89
CA ASN A 166 0.87 7.37 26.57
C ASN A 166 0.88 6.35 25.46
N ALA A 167 -0.06 6.49 24.50
CA ALA A 167 -0.15 5.60 23.35
C ALA A 167 0.37 6.26 22.08
N GLN A 168 1.16 5.53 21.30
CA GLN A 168 1.62 5.93 19.98
C GLN A 168 1.45 4.78 19.00
N ILE A 169 1.20 5.14 17.73
CA ILE A 169 1.15 4.20 16.62
C ILE A 169 2.21 4.58 15.59
N GLY A 170 2.75 3.59 14.91
CA GLY A 170 3.78 3.84 13.90
C GLY A 170 4.30 2.57 13.25
N VAL A 171 5.52 2.66 12.72
CA VAL A 171 6.26 1.53 12.14
C VAL A 171 7.66 1.50 12.76
N ASP A 172 8.02 0.39 13.39
CA ASP A 172 9.35 0.16 13.95
C ASP A 172 10.21 -0.65 12.97
N ARG A 173 11.16 0.01 12.29
CA ARG A 173 12.02 -0.62 11.28
C ARG A 173 13.31 -1.21 11.84
N ASN A 174 13.73 -0.80 13.01
CA ASN A 174 15.05 -1.10 13.57
C ASN A 174 15.01 -1.53 15.04
N ASN A 175 13.86 -1.93 15.53
CA ASN A 175 13.60 -2.35 16.91
C ASN A 175 13.93 -1.28 17.97
N LYS A 176 14.10 -0.03 17.62
CA LYS A 176 14.35 1.04 18.59
C LYS A 176 13.16 1.24 19.54
N ILE A 177 11.96 1.25 18.95
CA ILE A 177 10.72 1.44 19.73
C ILE A 177 10.44 0.20 20.55
N PHE A 178 10.60 -0.99 19.98
CA PHE A 178 10.48 -2.27 20.70
C PHE A 178 11.36 -2.29 21.95
N ASN A 179 12.65 -1.97 21.80
CA ASN A 179 13.58 -1.95 22.92
C ASN A 179 13.21 -0.88 23.96
N HIS A 180 12.82 0.32 23.49
CA HIS A 180 12.39 1.41 24.38
C HIS A 180 11.17 1.02 25.21
N VAL A 181 10.17 0.39 24.59
CA VAL A 181 8.95 -0.06 25.27
C VAL A 181 9.29 -1.14 26.32
N GLN A 182 10.10 -2.12 25.95
CA GLN A 182 10.55 -3.17 26.85
C GLN A 182 11.33 -2.61 28.05
N GLU A 183 12.31 -1.73 27.80
CA GLU A 183 13.17 -1.15 28.85
C GLU A 183 12.41 -0.24 29.83
N ASN A 184 11.31 0.37 29.39
CA ASN A 184 10.51 1.28 30.20
C ASN A 184 9.22 0.65 30.75
N GLY A 185 9.14 -0.68 30.77
CA GLY A 185 7.97 -1.39 31.34
C GLY A 185 6.67 -1.10 30.57
N GLY A 186 6.78 -0.77 29.30
CA GLY A 186 5.63 -0.48 28.46
C GLY A 186 5.01 -1.72 27.82
N SER A 187 3.97 -1.51 27.03
CA SER A 187 3.27 -2.54 26.28
C SER A 187 3.21 -2.19 24.80
N MET A 188 3.24 -3.22 23.95
CA MET A 188 3.27 -3.04 22.48
C MET A 188 2.65 -4.25 21.77
N PHE A 189 1.96 -3.98 20.66
CA PHE A 189 1.51 -4.99 19.71
C PHE A 189 1.60 -4.50 18.27
#